data_56fa99a001a4efc9c5990e53713a4d81
#
_entry.id   56fa99a001a4efc9c5990e53713a4d81
#
_cell.length_a   1.000
_cell.length_b   1.000
_cell.length_c   1.000
_cell.angle_alpha   90.00
_cell.angle_beta   90.00
_cell.angle_gamma   90.00
#
_symmetry.space_group_name_H-M   'P 1'
#
loop_
_entity.id
_entity.type
_entity.pdbx_description
1 polymer ?
#
loop_
_entity_poly.entity_id
_entity_poly.type
_entity_poly.pdbx_seq_one_letter_code
_entity_poly.pdbx_strand_id
1 'polypeptide(L)'
;LCRKKNIGTIIMKPFGSGAFSNARTTLKFVLSNDDVDVVIPGMASVSEVEENIGVASGSYSLTEEELQLIEKDRVELGDQFCRNCGHCLPCPQEVPIPLVLRAQFFVRRMGYTSEVQKMLQMSKEKLTKCIECLICETRCPYNLPIRELLKAKREYITTVLKEFPDL
;
A
#
# COMPACT_ATOMS: atom_id res chain seq x y z
N LEU A 1 23.86 -2.91 -7.50
CA LEU A 1 24.85 -2.38 -6.54
C LEU A 1 25.15 -3.39 -5.43
N CYS A 2 24.14 -3.94 -4.77
CA CYS A 2 24.31 -4.92 -3.68
C CYS A 2 25.10 -6.14 -4.14
N ARG A 3 24.70 -6.77 -5.24
CA ARG A 3 25.38 -7.94 -5.79
C ARG A 3 26.86 -7.67 -6.12
N LYS A 4 27.19 -6.49 -6.70
CA LYS A 4 28.60 -6.08 -6.94
C LYS A 4 29.44 -5.94 -5.67
N LYS A 5 28.80 -5.74 -4.52
CA LYS A 5 29.45 -5.62 -3.21
C LYS A 5 29.29 -6.86 -2.35
N ASN A 6 28.75 -7.95 -2.89
CA ASN A 6 28.44 -9.18 -2.18
C ASN A 6 27.56 -8.96 -0.94
N ILE A 7 26.52 -8.11 -1.08
CA ILE A 7 25.55 -7.79 -0.04
C ILE A 7 24.23 -8.47 -0.40
N GLY A 8 23.73 -9.33 0.49
CA GLY A 8 22.43 -9.98 0.34
C GLY A 8 21.27 -8.96 0.41
N THR A 9 20.18 -9.23 -0.33
CA THR A 9 18.99 -8.40 -0.40
C THR A 9 17.79 -9.11 0.18
N ILE A 10 17.01 -8.41 1.02
CA ILE A 10 15.77 -8.90 1.62
C ILE A 10 14.65 -7.95 1.24
N ILE A 11 13.65 -8.44 0.50
CA ILE A 11 12.49 -7.67 0.11
C ILE A 11 11.36 -7.85 1.13
N MET A 12 11.00 -6.77 1.80
CA MET A 12 9.86 -6.73 2.71
C MET A 12 8.63 -6.10 2.05
N LYS A 13 7.45 -6.46 2.52
CA LYS A 13 6.16 -5.95 2.01
C LYS A 13 5.99 -6.13 0.49
N PRO A 14 6.30 -7.30 -0.08
CA PRO A 14 6.25 -7.50 -1.53
C PRO A 14 4.88 -7.19 -2.12
N PHE A 15 3.80 -7.38 -1.37
CA PHE A 15 2.42 -7.11 -1.80
C PHE A 15 1.96 -5.66 -1.62
N GLY A 16 2.87 -4.70 -1.40
CA GLY A 16 2.52 -3.29 -1.22
C GLY A 16 1.50 -3.03 -0.10
N SER A 17 1.49 -3.87 0.95
CA SER A 17 0.47 -3.88 2.03
C SER A 17 -0.94 -4.24 1.54
N GLY A 18 -1.05 -5.12 0.54
CA GLY A 18 -2.32 -5.55 -0.04
C GLY A 18 -2.85 -4.62 -1.15
N ALA A 19 -1.97 -3.80 -1.72
CA ALA A 19 -2.34 -2.91 -2.81
C ALA A 19 -2.42 -3.63 -4.17
N PHE A 20 -1.58 -4.65 -4.37
CA PHE A 20 -1.55 -5.42 -5.63
C PHE A 20 -2.71 -6.39 -5.73
N SER A 21 -3.23 -6.58 -6.95
CA SER A 21 -4.44 -7.37 -7.22
C SER A 21 -4.23 -8.87 -7.08
N ASN A 22 -3.01 -9.37 -7.35
CA ASN A 22 -2.70 -10.80 -7.37
C ASN A 22 -1.39 -11.08 -6.62
N ALA A 23 -1.50 -11.77 -5.47
CA ALA A 23 -0.35 -12.08 -4.61
C ALA A 23 0.65 -13.03 -5.29
N ARG A 24 0.16 -14.08 -5.95
CA ARG A 24 0.98 -15.06 -6.67
C ARG A 24 1.82 -14.41 -7.76
N THR A 25 1.20 -13.63 -8.64
CA THR A 25 1.89 -12.92 -9.73
C THR A 25 2.90 -11.91 -9.20
N THR A 26 2.52 -11.17 -8.15
CA THR A 26 3.41 -10.19 -7.50
C THR A 26 4.64 -10.87 -6.90
N LEU A 27 4.46 -12.00 -6.24
CA LEU A 27 5.58 -12.76 -5.64
C LEU A 27 6.51 -13.33 -6.72
N LYS A 28 5.95 -13.89 -7.80
CA LYS A 28 6.74 -14.33 -8.97
C LYS A 28 7.54 -13.17 -9.56
N PHE A 29 6.91 -12.01 -9.74
CA PHE A 29 7.60 -10.82 -10.27
C PHE A 29 8.78 -10.39 -9.40
N VAL A 30 8.63 -10.40 -8.08
CA VAL A 30 9.74 -10.06 -7.18
C VAL A 30 10.84 -11.10 -7.22
N LEU A 31 10.48 -12.40 -7.24
CA LEU A 31 11.43 -13.52 -7.25
C LEU A 31 12.09 -13.73 -8.63
N SER A 32 11.51 -13.21 -9.71
CA SER A 32 12.14 -13.25 -11.04
C SER A 32 13.34 -12.30 -11.19
N ASN A 33 13.57 -11.43 -10.21
CA ASN A 33 14.73 -10.53 -10.20
C ASN A 33 15.92 -11.21 -9.55
N ASP A 34 16.96 -11.50 -10.33
CA ASP A 34 18.19 -12.15 -9.88
C ASP A 34 18.95 -11.41 -8.76
N ASP A 35 18.66 -10.12 -8.58
CA ASP A 35 19.24 -9.32 -7.48
C ASP A 35 18.48 -9.46 -6.15
N VAL A 36 17.44 -10.29 -6.09
CA VAL A 36 16.66 -10.58 -4.87
C VAL A 36 17.08 -11.92 -4.29
N ASP A 37 17.56 -11.92 -3.06
CA ASP A 37 17.99 -13.15 -2.38
C ASP A 37 16.88 -13.72 -1.49
N VAL A 38 16.12 -12.89 -0.80
CA VAL A 38 15.06 -13.30 0.13
C VAL A 38 13.84 -12.39 0.01
N VAL A 39 12.64 -12.96 0.08
CA VAL A 39 11.37 -12.24 0.14
C VAL A 39 10.65 -12.62 1.43
N ILE A 40 10.18 -11.62 2.20
CA ILE A 40 9.45 -11.84 3.45
C ILE A 40 8.01 -11.28 3.36
N PRO A 41 7.08 -12.03 2.74
CA PRO A 41 5.67 -11.66 2.69
C PRO A 41 5.02 -11.77 4.07
N GLY A 42 4.06 -10.90 4.37
CA GLY A 42 3.19 -11.07 5.53
C GLY A 42 2.08 -12.06 5.20
N MET A 43 1.80 -13.00 6.08
CA MET A 43 0.78 -14.04 5.95
C MET A 43 -0.13 -14.04 7.18
N ALA A 44 -1.43 -14.21 6.99
CA ALA A 44 -2.42 -14.21 8.05
C ALA A 44 -3.18 -15.56 8.15
N SER A 45 -3.00 -16.47 7.19
CA SER A 45 -3.64 -17.77 7.17
C SER A 45 -2.71 -18.87 6.65
N VAL A 46 -3.03 -20.12 6.93
CA VAL A 46 -2.28 -21.27 6.41
C VAL A 46 -2.35 -21.34 4.88
N SER A 47 -3.50 -21.00 4.29
CA SER A 47 -3.65 -20.96 2.82
C SER A 47 -2.73 -19.94 2.15
N GLU A 48 -2.50 -18.77 2.77
CA GLU A 48 -1.51 -17.80 2.27
C GLU A 48 -0.07 -18.33 2.35
N VAL A 49 0.24 -19.14 3.39
CA VAL A 49 1.55 -19.80 3.50
C VAL A 49 1.73 -20.82 2.39
N GLU A 50 0.73 -21.69 2.17
CA GLU A 50 0.76 -22.71 1.12
C GLU A 50 0.88 -22.10 -0.28
N GLU A 51 0.14 -21.02 -0.57
CA GLU A 51 0.22 -20.28 -1.82
C GLU A 51 1.63 -19.72 -2.04
N ASN A 52 2.21 -19.06 -1.04
CA ASN A 52 3.54 -18.46 -1.13
C ASN A 52 4.64 -19.51 -1.31
N ILE A 53 4.56 -20.64 -0.60
CA ILE A 53 5.50 -21.76 -0.76
C ILE A 53 5.34 -22.38 -2.16
N GLY A 54 4.12 -22.52 -2.66
CA GLY A 54 3.85 -23.03 -4.00
C GLY A 54 4.50 -22.15 -5.10
N VAL A 55 4.54 -20.84 -4.89
CA VAL A 55 5.29 -19.93 -5.79
C VAL A 55 6.79 -20.13 -5.65
N ALA A 56 7.30 -20.16 -4.41
CA ALA A 56 8.74 -20.26 -4.14
C ALA A 56 9.37 -21.59 -4.62
N SER A 57 8.57 -22.66 -4.67
CA SER A 57 8.99 -23.99 -5.15
C SER A 57 8.85 -24.17 -6.66
N GLY A 58 8.32 -23.20 -7.38
CA GLY A 58 8.02 -23.29 -8.81
C GLY A 58 8.95 -22.47 -9.69
N SER A 59 8.56 -22.30 -10.93
CA SER A 59 9.21 -21.37 -11.86
C SER A 59 8.78 -19.93 -11.59
N TYR A 60 9.74 -19.02 -11.63
CA TYR A 60 9.48 -17.57 -11.51
C TYR A 60 9.23 -16.90 -12.86
N SER A 61 9.24 -17.65 -13.95
CA SER A 61 8.90 -17.11 -15.28
C SER A 61 7.45 -16.63 -15.30
N LEU A 62 7.25 -15.38 -15.72
CA LEU A 62 5.93 -14.76 -15.85
C LEU A 62 5.32 -15.13 -17.20
N THR A 63 4.04 -15.47 -17.21
CA THR A 63 3.25 -15.62 -18.43
C THR A 63 2.82 -14.24 -18.95
N GLU A 64 2.32 -14.20 -20.19
CA GLU A 64 1.80 -12.96 -20.79
C GLU A 64 0.61 -12.41 -19.96
N GLU A 65 -0.28 -13.29 -19.49
CA GLU A 65 -1.41 -12.91 -18.64
C GLU A 65 -0.94 -12.33 -17.29
N GLU A 66 0.10 -12.91 -16.69
CA GLU A 66 0.70 -12.39 -15.46
C GLU A 66 1.36 -11.02 -15.69
N LEU A 67 2.02 -10.80 -16.81
CA LEU A 67 2.57 -9.50 -17.19
C LEU A 67 1.47 -8.44 -17.38
N GLN A 68 0.34 -8.81 -17.97
CA GLN A 68 -0.82 -7.93 -18.11
C GLN A 68 -1.42 -7.55 -16.75
N LEU A 69 -1.48 -8.47 -15.78
CA LEU A 69 -1.90 -8.15 -14.41
C LEU A 69 -0.96 -7.15 -13.73
N ILE A 70 0.35 -7.31 -13.91
CA ILE A 70 1.34 -6.37 -13.37
C ILE A 70 1.17 -4.98 -14.00
N GLU A 71 0.96 -4.91 -15.32
CA GLU A 71 0.77 -3.64 -16.00
C GLU A 71 -0.55 -2.97 -15.58
N LYS A 72 -1.61 -3.74 -15.40
CA LYS A 72 -2.87 -3.26 -14.84
C LYS A 72 -2.65 -2.64 -13.45
N ASP A 73 -2.00 -3.35 -12.53
CA ASP A 73 -1.67 -2.83 -11.20
C ASP A 73 -0.80 -1.55 -11.30
N ARG A 74 0.15 -1.50 -12.24
CA ARG A 74 0.99 -0.32 -12.47
C ARG A 74 0.18 0.90 -12.90
N VAL A 75 -0.79 0.71 -13.79
CA VAL A 75 -1.68 1.78 -14.26
C VAL A 75 -2.65 2.21 -13.15
N GLU A 76 -3.30 1.25 -12.47
CA GLU A 76 -4.30 1.54 -11.44
C GLU A 76 -3.69 2.20 -10.18
N LEU A 77 -2.49 1.78 -9.80
CA LEU A 77 -1.80 2.32 -8.63
C LEU A 77 -1.00 3.60 -8.94
N GLY A 78 -0.46 3.71 -10.14
CA GLY A 78 0.27 4.82 -10.73
C GLY A 78 0.56 6.00 -9.81
N ASP A 79 -0.12 7.09 -10.08
CA ASP A 79 0.01 8.37 -9.35
C ASP A 79 -0.87 8.44 -8.09
N GLN A 80 -1.55 7.35 -7.71
CA GLN A 80 -2.47 7.33 -6.57
C GLN A 80 -1.93 6.56 -5.35
N PHE A 81 -0.84 5.81 -5.53
CA PHE A 81 -0.33 4.93 -4.49
C PHE A 81 0.65 5.63 -3.54
N CYS A 82 0.21 5.90 -2.31
CA CYS A 82 1.07 6.42 -1.26
C CYS A 82 2.03 5.35 -0.72
N ARG A 83 3.34 5.56 -0.91
CA ARG A 83 4.41 4.64 -0.47
C ARG A 83 4.81 4.79 1.00
N ASN A 84 4.08 5.62 1.77
CA ASN A 84 4.29 5.83 3.22
C ASN A 84 5.71 6.32 3.58
N CYS A 85 6.34 7.09 2.72
CA CYS A 85 7.71 7.57 2.93
C CYS A 85 7.82 8.76 3.91
N GLY A 86 6.70 9.44 4.22
CA GLY A 86 6.64 10.52 5.19
C GLY A 86 7.13 11.90 4.71
N HIS A 87 7.63 12.05 3.48
CA HIS A 87 8.16 13.34 2.99
C HIS A 87 7.14 14.49 3.01
N CYS A 88 5.84 14.17 2.90
CA CYS A 88 4.76 15.15 3.02
C CYS A 88 4.56 15.71 4.44
N LEU A 89 5.25 15.14 5.43
CA LEU A 89 5.17 15.57 6.82
C LEU A 89 6.38 16.46 7.21
N PRO A 90 6.27 17.29 8.26
CA PRO A 90 5.05 17.58 9.01
C PRO A 90 4.04 18.40 8.19
N CYS A 91 2.74 18.10 8.35
CA CYS A 91 1.68 18.95 7.82
C CYS A 91 1.46 20.13 8.79
N PRO A 92 1.39 21.39 8.32
CA PRO A 92 1.16 22.55 9.19
C PRO A 92 -0.15 22.47 10.00
N GLN A 93 -1.12 21.71 9.48
CA GLN A 93 -2.42 21.47 10.12
C GLN A 93 -2.52 20.09 10.78
N GLU A 94 -1.40 19.43 11.00
CA GLU A 94 -1.32 18.11 11.65
C GLU A 94 -2.17 17.01 10.99
N VAL A 95 -2.48 17.12 9.71
CA VAL A 95 -3.18 16.06 8.97
C VAL A 95 -2.24 14.86 8.83
N PRO A 96 -2.64 13.65 9.26
CA PRO A 96 -1.82 12.44 9.14
C PRO A 96 -1.88 11.88 7.71
N ILE A 97 -1.34 12.62 6.74
CA ILE A 97 -1.50 12.40 5.31
C ILE A 97 -1.25 10.95 4.89
N PRO A 98 -0.12 10.28 5.24
CA PRO A 98 0.10 8.90 4.83
C PRO A 98 -0.93 7.92 5.41
N LEU A 99 -1.40 8.16 6.64
CA LEU A 99 -2.42 7.34 7.29
C LEU A 99 -3.75 7.45 6.54
N VAL A 100 -4.16 8.67 6.22
CA VAL A 100 -5.40 8.93 5.47
C VAL A 100 -5.35 8.30 4.08
N LEU A 101 -4.27 8.52 3.33
CA LEU A 101 -4.14 7.98 1.97
C LEU A 101 -4.16 6.45 1.93
N ARG A 102 -3.79 5.82 3.03
CA ARG A 102 -3.73 4.35 3.16
C ARG A 102 -4.89 3.76 3.95
N ALA A 103 -5.90 4.53 4.33
CA ALA A 103 -7.03 4.08 5.13
C ALA A 103 -7.69 2.78 4.60
N GLN A 104 -7.90 2.71 3.31
CA GLN A 104 -8.50 1.55 2.64
C GLN A 104 -7.65 0.26 2.78
N PHE A 105 -6.31 0.35 2.83
CA PHE A 105 -5.44 -0.81 3.03
C PHE A 105 -5.51 -1.32 4.48
N PHE A 106 -5.68 -0.44 5.45
CA PHE A 106 -5.90 -0.84 6.84
C PHE A 106 -7.21 -1.60 6.99
N VAL A 107 -8.30 -1.10 6.40
CA VAL A 107 -9.60 -1.78 6.43
C VAL A 107 -9.51 -3.15 5.75
N ARG A 108 -8.88 -3.25 4.58
CA ARG A 108 -8.71 -4.53 3.87
C ARG A 108 -7.88 -5.55 4.65
N ARG A 109 -6.79 -5.10 5.31
CA ARG A 109 -5.82 -5.99 5.96
C ARG A 109 -6.22 -6.39 7.37
N MET A 110 -6.76 -5.46 8.15
CA MET A 110 -7.09 -5.66 9.56
C MET A 110 -8.57 -5.95 9.78
N GLY A 111 -9.37 -5.84 8.73
CA GLY A 111 -10.82 -5.83 8.87
C GLY A 111 -11.31 -4.53 9.52
N TYR A 112 -12.59 -4.47 9.79
CA TYR A 112 -13.22 -3.35 10.46
C TYR A 112 -13.26 -3.63 11.97
N THR A 113 -12.16 -3.29 12.66
CA THR A 113 -12.00 -3.44 14.12
C THR A 113 -12.20 -2.10 14.83
N SER A 114 -12.37 -2.13 16.16
CA SER A 114 -12.49 -0.92 16.98
C SER A 114 -11.27 0.01 16.84
N GLU A 115 -10.08 -0.54 16.67
CA GLU A 115 -8.85 0.23 16.45
C GLU A 115 -8.86 0.91 15.08
N VAL A 116 -9.28 0.20 14.04
CA VAL A 116 -9.42 0.76 12.69
C VAL A 116 -10.50 1.83 12.68
N GLN A 117 -11.63 1.62 13.36
CA GLN A 117 -12.69 2.62 13.48
C GLN A 117 -12.18 3.91 14.14
N LYS A 118 -11.50 3.81 15.29
CA LYS A 118 -10.89 4.97 15.98
C LYS A 118 -9.89 5.71 15.09
N MET A 119 -9.06 4.97 14.37
CA MET A 119 -8.11 5.52 13.40
C MET A 119 -8.83 6.30 12.28
N LEU A 120 -9.92 5.75 11.74
CA LEU A 120 -10.71 6.41 10.69
C LEU A 120 -11.42 7.65 11.20
N GLN A 121 -12.00 7.61 12.42
CA GLN A 121 -12.64 8.77 13.07
C GLN A 121 -11.64 9.91 13.26
N MET A 122 -10.48 9.62 13.86
CA MET A 122 -9.40 10.60 14.03
C MET A 122 -8.94 11.17 12.68
N SER A 123 -8.78 10.32 11.67
CA SER A 123 -8.39 10.75 10.32
C SER A 123 -9.41 11.69 9.71
N LYS A 124 -10.70 11.39 9.87
CA LYS A 124 -11.80 12.24 9.38
C LYS A 124 -11.80 13.62 10.05
N GLU A 125 -11.64 13.67 11.38
CA GLU A 125 -11.55 14.91 12.15
C GLU A 125 -10.35 15.76 11.72
N LYS A 126 -9.17 15.15 11.62
CA LYS A 126 -7.95 15.86 11.19
C LYS A 126 -8.03 16.37 9.75
N LEU A 127 -8.72 15.64 8.86
CA LEU A 127 -8.95 16.08 7.48
C LEU A 127 -9.73 17.39 7.37
N THR A 128 -10.60 17.73 8.32
CA THR A 128 -11.34 19.00 8.31
C THR A 128 -10.44 20.21 8.44
N LYS A 129 -9.23 20.03 9.00
CA LYS A 129 -8.24 21.08 9.20
C LYS A 129 -7.39 21.38 7.95
N CYS A 130 -7.54 20.60 6.88
CA CYS A 130 -6.77 20.81 5.66
C CYS A 130 -7.13 22.15 5.01
N ILE A 131 -6.15 23.03 4.86
CA ILE A 131 -6.27 24.35 4.22
C ILE A 131 -5.80 24.34 2.76
N GLU A 132 -5.58 23.19 2.18
CA GLU A 132 -5.16 23.00 0.78
C GLU A 132 -3.90 23.81 0.37
N CYS A 133 -2.93 23.95 1.28
CA CYS A 133 -1.73 24.80 1.10
C CYS A 133 -0.67 24.24 0.14
N LEU A 134 -0.86 23.06 -0.44
CA LEU A 134 0.04 22.39 -1.41
C LEU A 134 1.40 21.91 -0.86
N ILE A 135 1.81 22.26 0.34
CA ILE A 135 3.13 21.90 0.90
C ILE A 135 3.40 20.39 0.83
N CYS A 136 2.37 19.57 1.06
CA CYS A 136 2.50 18.11 0.98
C CYS A 136 2.80 17.61 -0.45
N GLU A 137 2.24 18.25 -1.47
CA GLU A 137 2.46 17.89 -2.87
C GLU A 137 3.86 18.29 -3.34
N THR A 138 4.33 19.48 -2.97
CA THR A 138 5.69 19.94 -3.32
C THR A 138 6.79 19.09 -2.69
N ARG A 139 6.50 18.41 -1.59
CA ARG A 139 7.42 17.51 -0.88
C ARG A 139 7.31 16.05 -1.32
N CYS A 140 6.29 15.69 -2.10
CA CYS A 140 6.07 14.30 -2.50
C CYS A 140 7.04 13.89 -3.61
N PRO A 141 7.97 12.93 -3.38
CA PRO A 141 8.92 12.51 -4.41
C PRO A 141 8.27 11.70 -5.54
N TYR A 142 6.98 11.42 -5.42
CA TYR A 142 6.18 10.66 -6.39
C TYR A 142 5.13 11.53 -7.10
N ASN A 143 5.16 12.84 -6.90
CA ASN A 143 4.25 13.82 -7.50
C ASN A 143 2.76 13.47 -7.32
N LEU A 144 2.39 12.87 -6.17
CA LEU A 144 1.00 12.50 -5.92
C LEU A 144 0.12 13.75 -5.81
N PRO A 145 -1.08 13.75 -6.43
CA PRO A 145 -2.09 14.80 -6.27
C PRO A 145 -2.77 14.66 -4.90
N ILE A 146 -2.00 14.96 -3.83
CA ILE A 146 -2.37 14.63 -2.44
C ILE A 146 -3.70 15.25 -2.04
N ARG A 147 -3.99 16.49 -2.45
CA ARG A 147 -5.28 17.16 -2.10
C ARG A 147 -6.48 16.42 -2.67
N GLU A 148 -6.40 16.00 -3.93
CA GLU A 148 -7.46 15.25 -4.58
C GLU A 148 -7.63 13.88 -3.93
N LEU A 149 -6.51 13.21 -3.67
CA LEU A 149 -6.52 11.93 -2.95
C LEU A 149 -7.10 12.06 -1.54
N LEU A 150 -6.80 13.13 -0.80
CA LEU A 150 -7.37 13.38 0.52
C LEU A 150 -8.89 13.62 0.45
N LYS A 151 -9.39 14.32 -0.58
CA LYS A 151 -10.84 14.50 -0.82
C LYS A 151 -11.52 13.16 -1.05
N ALA A 152 -11.00 12.35 -1.97
CA ALA A 152 -11.53 11.01 -2.25
C ALA A 152 -11.49 10.09 -1.01
N LYS A 153 -10.42 10.16 -0.21
CA LYS A 153 -10.31 9.37 1.03
C LYS A 153 -11.25 9.86 2.13
N ARG A 154 -11.58 11.15 2.18
CA ARG A 154 -12.62 11.66 3.09
C ARG A 154 -13.98 11.03 2.79
N GLU A 155 -14.35 10.95 1.52
CA GLU A 155 -15.60 10.30 1.09
C GLU A 155 -15.60 8.82 1.47
N TYR A 156 -14.54 8.09 1.12
CA TYR A 156 -14.36 6.68 1.49
C TYR A 156 -14.49 6.46 3.01
N ILE A 157 -13.73 7.22 3.82
CA ILE A 157 -13.77 7.09 5.28
C ILE A 157 -15.16 7.39 5.83
N THR A 158 -15.84 8.40 5.27
CA THR A 158 -17.20 8.77 5.69
C THR A 158 -18.19 7.66 5.39
N THR A 159 -18.09 7.02 4.23
CA THR A 159 -18.95 5.90 3.83
C THR A 159 -18.71 4.69 4.75
N VAL A 160 -17.46 4.29 4.94
CA VAL A 160 -17.11 3.15 5.81
C VAL A 160 -17.60 3.36 7.25
N LEU A 161 -17.40 4.56 7.82
CA LEU A 161 -17.89 4.89 9.18
C LEU A 161 -19.42 4.90 9.30
N LYS A 162 -20.17 5.10 8.21
CA LYS A 162 -21.64 5.00 8.20
C LYS A 162 -22.13 3.56 8.08
N GLU A 163 -21.43 2.73 7.30
CA GLU A 163 -21.78 1.32 7.11
C GLU A 163 -21.53 0.49 8.38
N PHE A 164 -20.59 0.90 9.20
CA PHE A 164 -20.20 0.23 10.43
C PHE A 164 -20.22 1.21 11.63
N PRO A 165 -21.41 1.66 12.08
CA PRO A 165 -21.50 2.72 13.11
C PRO A 165 -21.03 2.29 14.51
N ASP A 166 -21.21 1.01 14.87
CA ASP A 166 -20.98 0.50 16.23
C ASP A 166 -20.13 -0.79 16.23
N LEU A 167 -18.92 -0.67 16.76
CA LEU A 167 -18.10 -1.77 17.26
C LEU A 167 -17.66 -1.49 18.69
#